data_ac60a5fed560d3e3625fa7e9f4933224
#
_entry.id   ac60a5fed560d3e3625fa7e9f4933224
#
_cell.length_a   1.000
_cell.length_b   1.000
_cell.length_c   1.000
_cell.angle_alpha   90.00
_cell.angle_beta   90.00
_cell.angle_gamma   90.00
#
_symmetry.space_group_name_H-M   'P 1'
#
loop_
_entity.id
_entity.type
_entity.pdbx_description
1 polymer ?
#
loop_
_entity_poly.entity_id
_entity_poly.type
_entity_poly.pdbx_seq_one_letter_code
_entity_poly.pdbx_strand_id
1 'polypeptide(L)'
;MCSKRFCTLILLGVMVIVSSMSAWSLRLEKIKYGDFSNWVTRSITESSVLGGKTKKVYEIAPTQSIVGNKPYRNQGGSPWATSNVYAKVVGIVKASNTVSPFDRGGGNKCVKMSAMMEEVKVLGVINMDVMVQGTIFLGQINEPITSTKTPYSKMEMGIPYTKRPVALVFDYKVDMPATNTRIKSTGFGTPKTLQGRDCAEVYCLLQRRWEDKDGNIYAKRVGTGRERYYKSTGWINGHELRIHYGDITSKPFYKSWMGLLTGDKAPYAKNSRGKMVPVNEVGWDAPNATPTHVMVMASCASGVPFVGTEGLTLYFDNVAFGF
;
A
#
# COMPACT_ATOMS: atom_id res chain seq x y z
N MET A 1 -74.25 -34.79 43.40
CA MET A 1 -74.25 -34.05 42.10
C MET A 1 -72.87 -33.47 41.93
N CYS A 2 -72.07 -34.07 41.10
CA CYS A 2 -70.67 -33.73 40.93
C CYS A 2 -70.45 -33.24 39.46
N SER A 3 -70.13 -31.95 39.30
CA SER A 3 -69.88 -31.31 38.02
C SER A 3 -68.37 -31.42 37.68
N LYS A 4 -68.02 -32.14 36.64
CA LYS A 4 -66.69 -32.24 36.08
C LYS A 4 -66.42 -31.04 35.16
N ARG A 5 -65.44 -30.18 35.50
CA ARG A 5 -64.93 -29.13 34.60
C ARG A 5 -63.74 -29.69 33.83
N PHE A 6 -63.88 -29.76 32.54
CA PHE A 6 -62.81 -30.07 31.60
C PHE A 6 -61.91 -28.80 31.41
N CYS A 7 -60.64 -28.91 31.75
CA CYS A 7 -59.63 -27.91 31.41
C CYS A 7 -58.99 -28.31 30.09
N THR A 8 -59.24 -27.54 29.03
CA THR A 8 -58.58 -27.70 27.75
C THR A 8 -57.29 -26.86 27.77
N LEU A 9 -56.14 -27.50 27.84
CA LEU A 9 -54.83 -26.84 27.61
C LEU A 9 -54.62 -26.60 26.12
N ILE A 10 -54.59 -25.33 25.74
CA ILE A 10 -54.15 -24.92 24.40
C ILE A 10 -52.64 -24.77 24.47
N LEU A 11 -51.87 -25.71 23.86
CA LEU A 11 -50.43 -25.57 23.60
C LEU A 11 -50.26 -24.64 22.40
N LEU A 12 -49.85 -23.36 22.62
CA LEU A 12 -49.33 -22.52 21.56
C LEU A 12 -47.90 -22.93 21.26
N GLY A 13 -47.71 -23.64 20.15
CA GLY A 13 -46.38 -23.92 19.58
C GLY A 13 -45.81 -22.66 18.94
N VAL A 14 -44.85 -21.99 19.59
CA VAL A 14 -44.06 -20.91 18.98
C VAL A 14 -43.08 -21.56 18.02
N MET A 15 -43.38 -21.51 16.72
CA MET A 15 -42.48 -21.93 15.66
C MET A 15 -41.43 -20.84 15.46
N VAL A 16 -40.25 -21.00 16.08
CA VAL A 16 -39.10 -20.14 15.82
C VAL A 16 -38.55 -20.47 14.45
N ILE A 17 -38.87 -19.64 13.46
CA ILE A 17 -38.23 -19.69 12.13
C ILE A 17 -36.83 -19.15 12.29
N VAL A 18 -35.84 -20.01 12.49
CA VAL A 18 -34.42 -19.67 12.37
C VAL A 18 -34.15 -19.53 10.89
N SER A 19 -34.28 -18.31 10.37
CA SER A 19 -33.77 -17.98 9.06
C SER A 19 -32.25 -18.07 9.12
N SER A 20 -31.70 -19.16 8.62
CA SER A 20 -30.27 -19.29 8.34
C SER A 20 -29.92 -18.25 7.27
N MET A 21 -29.48 -17.07 7.67
CA MET A 21 -28.77 -16.16 6.78
C MET A 21 -27.48 -16.87 6.38
N SER A 22 -27.46 -17.49 5.20
CA SER A 22 -26.23 -17.93 4.59
C SER A 22 -25.37 -16.68 4.40
N ALA A 23 -24.37 -16.53 5.26
CA ALA A 23 -23.32 -15.54 5.07
C ALA A 23 -22.63 -15.90 3.74
N TRP A 24 -22.86 -15.09 2.72
CA TRP A 24 -22.15 -15.22 1.45
C TRP A 24 -20.68 -14.90 1.72
N SER A 25 -19.87 -15.94 1.85
CA SER A 25 -18.42 -15.76 1.96
C SER A 25 -17.88 -15.33 0.59
N LEU A 26 -17.07 -14.31 0.57
CA LEU A 26 -16.41 -13.89 -0.66
C LEU A 26 -15.54 -15.01 -1.22
N ARG A 27 -15.61 -15.23 -2.51
CA ARG A 27 -14.64 -16.06 -3.22
C ARG A 27 -13.32 -15.30 -3.31
N LEU A 28 -12.29 -15.77 -2.60
CA LEU A 28 -10.99 -15.12 -2.54
C LEU A 28 -10.08 -15.59 -3.68
N GLU A 29 -9.46 -14.64 -4.36
CA GLU A 29 -8.40 -14.84 -5.34
C GLU A 29 -7.11 -14.22 -4.80
N LYS A 30 -6.18 -15.06 -4.32
CA LYS A 30 -4.92 -14.62 -3.72
C LYS A 30 -4.06 -13.88 -4.75
N ILE A 31 -3.50 -12.76 -4.33
CA ILE A 31 -2.47 -12.07 -5.11
C ILE A 31 -1.16 -12.86 -4.95
N LYS A 32 -0.46 -13.13 -6.05
CA LYS A 32 0.80 -13.88 -6.03
C LYS A 32 1.78 -13.20 -5.04
N TYR A 33 2.41 -13.98 -4.14
CA TYR A 33 3.24 -13.50 -3.02
C TYR A 33 2.54 -12.56 -2.04
N GLY A 34 1.21 -12.49 -2.02
CA GLY A 34 0.45 -11.67 -1.07
C GLY A 34 0.35 -12.25 0.34
N ASP A 35 0.90 -13.44 0.56
CA ASP A 35 1.15 -14.06 1.88
C ASP A 35 2.51 -13.66 2.47
N PHE A 36 3.30 -12.92 1.73
CA PHE A 36 4.61 -12.37 2.10
C PHE A 36 5.58 -13.36 2.78
N SER A 37 5.44 -14.64 2.48
CA SER A 37 6.32 -15.70 3.02
C SER A 37 7.71 -15.70 2.35
N ASN A 38 7.84 -15.11 1.16
CA ASN A 38 9.02 -15.17 0.33
C ASN A 38 9.68 -13.80 0.15
N TRP A 39 11.01 -13.73 0.38
CA TRP A 39 11.76 -12.49 0.34
C TRP A 39 13.11 -12.64 -0.35
N VAL A 40 13.42 -11.71 -1.23
CA VAL A 40 14.79 -11.47 -1.68
C VAL A 40 15.49 -10.61 -0.64
N THR A 41 16.68 -11.04 -0.20
CA THR A 41 17.57 -10.25 0.65
C THR A 41 18.73 -9.75 -0.19
N ARG A 42 18.83 -8.42 -0.33
CA ARG A 42 19.91 -7.75 -1.06
C ARG A 42 20.92 -7.19 -0.08
N SER A 43 22.21 -7.44 -0.30
CA SER A 43 23.32 -6.84 0.46
C SER A 43 23.90 -5.70 -0.37
N ILE A 44 23.64 -4.46 0.02
CA ILE A 44 24.08 -3.23 -0.66
C ILE A 44 25.13 -2.56 0.22
N THR A 45 26.32 -2.34 -0.32
CA THR A 45 27.40 -1.62 0.38
C THR A 45 27.32 -0.14 0.05
N GLU A 46 27.07 0.69 1.05
CA GLU A 46 27.07 2.15 0.92
C GLU A 46 28.49 2.66 0.60
N SER A 47 28.58 3.82 -0.05
CA SER A 47 29.87 4.42 -0.36
C SER A 47 30.70 4.69 0.90
N SER A 48 32.02 4.58 0.81
CA SER A 48 32.95 4.80 1.92
C SER A 48 32.78 6.17 2.60
N VAL A 49 32.43 7.20 1.82
CA VAL A 49 32.10 8.55 2.33
C VAL A 49 30.87 8.58 3.25
N LEU A 50 30.04 7.53 3.23
CA LEU A 50 28.90 7.30 4.14
C LEU A 50 29.23 6.25 5.21
N GLY A 51 30.48 5.85 5.34
CA GLY A 51 30.96 4.85 6.30
C GLY A 51 31.09 3.43 5.74
N GLY A 52 30.80 3.20 4.45
CA GLY A 52 31.05 1.90 3.78
C GLY A 52 30.25 0.71 4.32
N LYS A 53 29.18 0.93 5.09
CA LYS A 53 28.41 -0.13 5.72
C LYS A 53 27.58 -0.92 4.70
N THR A 54 27.51 -2.24 4.86
CA THR A 54 26.60 -3.08 4.08
C THR A 54 25.25 -3.15 4.77
N LYS A 55 24.21 -2.71 4.05
CA LYS A 55 22.80 -2.78 4.49
C LYS A 55 22.09 -3.93 3.80
N LYS A 56 21.17 -4.58 4.51
CA LYS A 56 20.22 -5.52 3.94
C LYS A 56 18.99 -4.76 3.47
N VAL A 57 18.60 -4.97 2.22
CA VAL A 57 17.40 -4.40 1.60
C VAL A 57 16.52 -5.55 1.12
N TYR A 58 15.24 -5.49 1.36
CA TYR A 58 14.31 -6.59 1.14
C TYR A 58 13.33 -6.28 0.01
N GLU A 59 13.05 -7.32 -0.82
CA GLU A 59 12.04 -7.26 -1.86
C GLU A 59 11.11 -8.48 -1.77
N ILE A 60 9.85 -8.31 -2.16
CA ILE A 60 8.85 -9.38 -2.15
C ILE A 60 8.94 -10.17 -3.46
N ALA A 61 9.59 -11.33 -3.43
CA ALA A 61 9.80 -12.21 -4.57
C ALA A 61 10.32 -13.57 -4.09
N PRO A 62 10.57 -14.56 -4.98
CA PRO A 62 11.12 -15.85 -4.58
C PRO A 62 12.36 -15.69 -3.70
N THR A 63 12.40 -16.45 -2.61
CA THR A 63 13.46 -16.37 -1.60
C THR A 63 14.83 -16.58 -2.19
N GLN A 64 15.68 -15.56 -2.14
CA GLN A 64 17.06 -15.61 -2.59
C GLN A 64 17.91 -14.51 -1.93
N SER A 65 19.23 -14.64 -2.03
CA SER A 65 20.18 -13.61 -1.60
C SER A 65 20.91 -13.03 -2.82
N ILE A 66 20.98 -11.69 -2.89
CA ILE A 66 21.70 -10.96 -3.92
C ILE A 66 22.76 -10.10 -3.26
N VAL A 67 24.03 -10.26 -3.66
CA VAL A 67 25.14 -9.47 -3.16
C VAL A 67 25.60 -8.47 -4.22
N GLY A 68 25.86 -7.24 -3.79
CA GLY A 68 26.42 -6.18 -4.64
C GLY A 68 25.41 -5.10 -5.02
N ASN A 69 25.97 -3.96 -5.43
CA ASN A 69 25.25 -2.72 -5.75
C ASN A 69 24.63 -2.75 -7.14
N LYS A 70 23.68 -3.66 -7.35
CA LYS A 70 22.97 -3.82 -8.63
C LYS A 70 21.52 -3.37 -8.51
N PRO A 71 20.97 -2.69 -9.53
CA PRO A 71 19.54 -2.38 -9.58
C PRO A 71 18.71 -3.67 -9.50
N TYR A 72 17.65 -3.64 -8.70
CA TYR A 72 16.67 -4.72 -8.65
C TYR A 72 15.71 -4.64 -9.84
N ARG A 73 15.33 -5.79 -10.33
CA ARG A 73 14.27 -5.94 -11.34
C ARG A 73 13.33 -7.02 -10.80
N ASN A 74 12.04 -6.77 -10.75
CA ASN A 74 11.03 -7.67 -10.18
C ASN A 74 11.20 -9.11 -10.67
N GLN A 75 12.04 -9.87 -9.97
CA GLN A 75 12.44 -11.21 -10.36
C GLN A 75 11.36 -12.22 -9.96
N GLY A 76 11.28 -13.33 -10.70
CA GLY A 76 10.35 -14.41 -10.40
C GLY A 76 8.89 -14.06 -10.62
N GLY A 77 8.58 -12.97 -11.33
CA GLY A 77 7.24 -12.54 -11.65
C GLY A 77 6.43 -12.13 -10.43
N SER A 78 7.07 -11.55 -9.41
CA SER A 78 6.37 -10.88 -8.32
C SER A 78 5.67 -9.63 -8.85
N PRO A 79 4.37 -9.42 -8.54
CA PRO A 79 3.70 -8.18 -8.87
C PRO A 79 3.97 -7.06 -7.85
N TRP A 80 4.68 -7.34 -6.77
CA TRP A 80 4.92 -6.42 -5.66
C TRP A 80 6.24 -5.68 -5.80
N ALA A 81 6.22 -4.41 -5.41
CA ALA A 81 7.40 -3.60 -5.18
C ALA A 81 7.36 -2.99 -3.78
N THR A 82 8.53 -2.61 -3.27
CA THR A 82 8.71 -1.96 -1.97
C THR A 82 9.25 -0.55 -2.16
N SER A 83 9.07 0.33 -1.18
CA SER A 83 9.72 1.65 -1.13
C SER A 83 11.16 1.59 -0.61
N ASN A 84 11.74 0.41 -0.47
CA ASN A 84 13.15 0.27 -0.15
C ASN A 84 14.00 0.89 -1.24
N VAL A 85 15.11 1.51 -0.85
CA VAL A 85 15.88 2.35 -1.75
C VAL A 85 17.29 1.78 -1.97
N TYR A 86 17.63 1.59 -3.25
CA TYR A 86 19.00 1.64 -3.75
C TYR A 86 19.15 2.93 -4.55
N ALA A 87 19.84 3.92 -3.97
CA ALA A 87 20.10 5.19 -4.61
C ALA A 87 21.57 5.30 -5.03
N LYS A 88 21.79 5.96 -6.17
CA LYS A 88 23.13 6.34 -6.64
C LYS A 88 23.06 7.77 -7.17
N VAL A 89 23.45 8.73 -6.33
CA VAL A 89 23.41 10.16 -6.63
C VAL A 89 24.84 10.68 -6.70
N VAL A 90 25.24 11.25 -7.84
CA VAL A 90 26.62 11.74 -8.11
C VAL A 90 27.69 10.70 -7.69
N GLY A 91 27.43 9.44 -8.02
CA GLY A 91 28.36 8.33 -7.71
C GLY A 91 28.26 7.78 -6.27
N ILE A 92 27.60 8.49 -5.35
CA ILE A 92 27.43 8.07 -3.95
C ILE A 92 26.27 7.09 -3.85
N VAL A 93 26.57 5.89 -3.32
CA VAL A 93 25.57 4.84 -3.08
C VAL A 93 25.02 4.97 -1.66
N LYS A 94 23.69 5.00 -1.56
CA LYS A 94 22.93 4.96 -0.31
C LYS A 94 21.85 3.89 -0.40
N ALA A 95 21.63 3.19 0.69
CA ALA A 95 20.53 2.25 0.84
C ALA A 95 19.65 2.63 2.03
N SER A 96 18.32 2.52 1.85
CA SER A 96 17.32 2.69 2.91
C SER A 96 16.35 1.52 2.90
N ASN A 97 15.96 1.06 4.09
CA ASN A 97 15.10 -0.11 4.26
C ASN A 97 13.95 0.20 5.22
N THR A 98 12.84 0.63 4.67
CA THR A 98 11.62 0.96 5.40
C THR A 98 10.59 -0.18 5.39
N VAL A 99 10.85 -1.22 4.57
CA VAL A 99 10.00 -2.40 4.41
C VAL A 99 10.83 -3.64 4.67
N SER A 100 10.40 -4.50 5.57
CA SER A 100 11.12 -5.73 5.95
C SER A 100 10.16 -6.87 6.26
N PRO A 101 10.61 -8.14 6.16
CA PRO A 101 9.86 -9.26 6.71
C PRO A 101 9.77 -9.15 8.24
N PHE A 102 8.62 -9.54 8.77
CA PHE A 102 8.38 -9.64 10.20
C PHE A 102 7.72 -10.98 10.51
N ASP A 103 8.18 -11.68 11.55
CA ASP A 103 7.59 -12.95 11.98
C ASP A 103 6.35 -12.70 12.84
N ARG A 104 5.18 -13.16 12.37
CA ARG A 104 3.92 -13.12 13.12
C ARG A 104 3.82 -14.19 14.20
N GLY A 105 4.75 -15.13 14.22
CA GLY A 105 4.75 -16.35 15.01
C GLY A 105 4.61 -17.63 14.17
N GLY A 106 5.22 -18.71 14.63
CA GLY A 106 5.17 -20.00 13.96
C GLY A 106 5.84 -20.05 12.58
N GLY A 107 6.75 -19.11 12.28
CA GLY A 107 7.43 -19.01 10.98
C GLY A 107 6.60 -18.31 9.89
N ASN A 108 5.39 -17.83 10.22
CA ASN A 108 4.58 -17.01 9.32
C ASN A 108 5.15 -15.59 9.20
N LYS A 109 5.53 -15.19 8.00
CA LYS A 109 6.09 -13.85 7.73
C LYS A 109 5.02 -12.94 7.16
N CYS A 110 5.06 -11.68 7.57
CA CYS A 110 4.29 -10.60 6.99
C CYS A 110 5.20 -9.44 6.60
N VAL A 111 4.64 -8.42 5.96
CA VAL A 111 5.34 -7.15 5.70
C VAL A 111 5.27 -6.26 6.94
N LYS A 112 6.41 -5.72 7.34
CA LYS A 112 6.52 -4.58 8.26
C LYS A 112 6.94 -3.36 7.48
N MET A 113 6.15 -2.30 7.51
CA MET A 113 6.41 -0.99 6.91
C MET A 113 6.56 0.04 8.03
N SER A 114 7.65 0.79 8.06
CA SER A 114 7.91 1.77 9.13
C SER A 114 8.30 3.13 8.57
N ALA A 115 7.84 4.20 9.22
CA ALA A 115 8.30 5.55 8.97
C ALA A 115 9.51 5.87 9.86
N MET A 116 10.57 6.44 9.28
CA MET A 116 11.81 6.77 9.99
C MET A 116 12.53 7.97 9.36
N MET A 117 13.38 8.60 10.16
CA MET A 117 14.33 9.58 9.65
C MET A 117 15.58 8.87 9.14
N GLU A 118 15.92 9.05 7.88
CA GLU A 118 17.20 8.61 7.30
C GLU A 118 18.17 9.78 7.26
N GLU A 119 19.28 9.62 7.96
CA GLU A 119 20.38 10.59 7.94
C GLU A 119 21.36 10.25 6.83
N VAL A 120 21.76 11.26 6.06
CA VAL A 120 22.83 11.17 5.06
C VAL A 120 23.85 12.24 5.38
N LYS A 121 24.92 11.87 6.03
CA LYS A 121 25.97 12.80 6.47
C LYS A 121 27.30 12.45 5.78
N VAL A 122 27.83 13.39 5.00
CA VAL A 122 29.18 13.34 4.44
C VAL A 122 29.91 14.58 4.91
N LEU A 123 30.99 14.40 5.64
CA LEU A 123 31.70 15.45 6.34
C LEU A 123 32.00 16.63 5.41
N GLY A 124 31.45 17.83 5.74
CA GLY A 124 31.65 19.09 5.01
C GLY A 124 30.93 19.20 3.66
N VAL A 125 30.21 18.18 3.21
CA VAL A 125 29.60 18.14 1.86
C VAL A 125 28.09 17.89 1.87
N ILE A 126 27.61 16.92 2.65
CA ILE A 126 26.20 16.54 2.71
C ILE A 126 25.77 16.42 4.17
N ASN A 127 24.69 17.10 4.52
CA ASN A 127 24.00 16.94 5.79
C ASN A 127 22.50 16.96 5.49
N MET A 128 21.90 15.79 5.31
CA MET A 128 20.52 15.64 4.92
C MET A 128 19.79 14.70 5.88
N ASP A 129 18.65 15.16 6.37
CA ASP A 129 17.71 14.33 7.09
C ASP A 129 16.47 14.16 6.19
N VAL A 130 16.10 12.92 5.92
CA VAL A 130 14.99 12.60 5.01
C VAL A 130 13.96 11.77 5.75
N MET A 131 12.70 12.23 5.79
CA MET A 131 11.60 11.41 6.27
C MET A 131 11.25 10.38 5.19
N VAL A 132 11.48 9.10 5.48
CA VAL A 132 11.17 7.97 4.60
C VAL A 132 10.07 7.12 5.19
N GLN A 133 9.24 6.57 4.31
CA GLN A 133 8.03 5.84 4.68
C GLN A 133 8.01 4.47 4.03
N GLY A 134 7.67 3.45 4.82
CA GLY A 134 7.47 2.09 4.32
C GLY A 134 6.19 2.01 3.50
N THR A 135 6.33 1.57 2.26
CA THR A 135 5.21 1.37 1.33
C THR A 135 5.46 0.13 0.49
N ILE A 136 4.41 -0.65 0.27
CA ILE A 136 4.37 -1.70 -0.77
C ILE A 136 3.27 -1.40 -1.76
N PHE A 137 3.44 -1.83 -3.00
CA PHE A 137 2.44 -1.60 -4.04
C PHE A 137 2.53 -2.64 -5.15
N LEU A 138 1.43 -2.84 -5.88
CA LEU A 138 1.47 -3.60 -7.13
C LEU A 138 2.12 -2.75 -8.22
N GLY A 139 3.21 -3.26 -8.79
CA GLY A 139 4.02 -2.56 -9.78
C GLY A 139 5.51 -2.89 -9.67
N GLN A 140 6.34 -1.94 -10.02
CA GLN A 140 7.80 -2.09 -9.90
C GLN A 140 8.49 -0.75 -9.59
N ILE A 141 9.70 -0.82 -9.02
CA ILE A 141 10.54 0.35 -8.82
C ILE A 141 11.68 0.37 -9.86
N ASN A 142 11.97 1.53 -10.41
CA ASN A 142 13.01 1.72 -11.41
C ASN A 142 14.29 2.23 -10.72
N GLU A 143 15.16 1.32 -10.33
CA GLU A 143 16.44 1.62 -9.70
C GLU A 143 17.58 1.87 -10.70
N PRO A 144 18.62 2.60 -10.31
CA PRO A 144 18.79 3.29 -9.03
C PRO A 144 17.94 4.56 -8.92
N ILE A 145 17.63 4.97 -7.70
CA ILE A 145 17.07 6.29 -7.44
C ILE A 145 18.19 7.32 -7.61
N THR A 146 17.97 8.30 -8.46
CA THR A 146 19.00 9.30 -8.85
C THR A 146 18.67 10.71 -8.38
N SER A 147 17.45 10.95 -7.88
CA SER A 147 16.99 12.26 -7.41
C SER A 147 15.78 12.12 -6.48
N THR A 148 15.63 13.04 -5.55
CA THR A 148 14.45 13.18 -4.68
C THR A 148 13.43 14.21 -5.19
N LYS A 149 13.73 14.91 -6.30
CA LYS A 149 12.88 16.01 -6.83
C LYS A 149 11.50 15.52 -7.27
N THR A 150 11.42 14.30 -7.82
CA THR A 150 10.17 13.68 -8.29
C THR A 150 10.06 12.28 -7.70
N PRO A 151 9.68 12.15 -6.41
CA PRO A 151 9.79 10.90 -5.66
C PRO A 151 9.02 9.74 -6.28
N TYR A 152 7.87 10.00 -6.89
CA TYR A 152 7.06 8.95 -7.53
C TYR A 152 7.55 8.53 -8.93
N SER A 153 8.42 9.31 -9.59
CA SER A 153 8.83 9.06 -10.99
C SER A 153 9.59 7.75 -11.20
N LYS A 154 10.03 7.10 -10.13
CA LYS A 154 10.69 5.78 -10.16
C LYS A 154 9.76 4.63 -9.80
N MET A 155 8.56 4.91 -9.32
CA MET A 155 7.55 3.94 -8.93
C MET A 155 6.57 3.74 -10.09
N GLU A 156 6.73 2.66 -10.84
CA GLU A 156 5.75 2.26 -11.85
C GLU A 156 4.58 1.56 -11.16
N MET A 157 3.48 2.28 -10.96
CA MET A 157 2.37 1.83 -10.12
C MET A 157 1.22 1.26 -10.95
N GLY A 158 0.72 0.12 -10.48
CA GLY A 158 -0.39 -0.61 -11.08
C GLY A 158 0.07 -1.67 -12.08
N ILE A 159 -0.75 -2.71 -12.18
CA ILE A 159 -0.55 -3.84 -13.08
C ILE A 159 -1.77 -4.01 -13.98
N PRO A 160 -1.65 -4.64 -15.18
CA PRO A 160 -2.78 -4.99 -16.02
C PRO A 160 -3.81 -5.84 -15.26
N TYR A 161 -5.08 -5.45 -15.31
CA TYR A 161 -6.14 -6.12 -14.59
C TYR A 161 -7.52 -5.75 -15.13
N THR A 162 -8.35 -6.76 -15.43
CA THR A 162 -9.66 -6.56 -16.07
C THR A 162 -10.84 -7.08 -15.24
N LYS A 163 -10.57 -7.74 -14.08
CA LYS A 163 -11.62 -8.25 -13.21
C LYS A 163 -12.23 -7.14 -12.35
N ARG A 164 -13.37 -7.45 -11.74
CA ARG A 164 -14.17 -6.49 -10.94
C ARG A 164 -14.41 -7.07 -9.53
N PRO A 165 -13.40 -7.07 -8.64
CA PRO A 165 -13.56 -7.53 -7.27
C PRO A 165 -14.45 -6.58 -6.47
N VAL A 166 -15.21 -7.10 -5.50
CA VAL A 166 -16.03 -6.29 -4.58
C VAL A 166 -15.26 -5.80 -3.36
N ALA A 167 -14.13 -6.44 -3.04
CA ALA A 167 -13.24 -6.05 -1.94
C ALA A 167 -11.78 -6.40 -2.20
N LEU A 168 -10.88 -5.69 -1.54
CA LEU A 168 -9.53 -6.17 -1.23
C LEU A 168 -9.57 -6.74 0.19
N VAL A 169 -9.14 -7.99 0.35
CA VAL A 169 -9.14 -8.68 1.65
C VAL A 169 -7.70 -8.84 2.12
N PHE A 170 -7.43 -8.52 3.39
CA PHE A 170 -6.08 -8.60 3.96
C PHE A 170 -6.09 -8.68 5.48
N ASP A 171 -4.98 -9.09 6.06
CA ASP A 171 -4.71 -8.97 7.48
C ASP A 171 -3.84 -7.75 7.73
N TYR A 172 -4.09 -7.04 8.83
CA TYR A 172 -3.24 -5.91 9.19
C TYR A 172 -3.15 -5.68 10.69
N LYS A 173 -2.09 -4.95 11.09
CA LYS A 173 -1.91 -4.38 12.42
C LYS A 173 -1.24 -3.01 12.28
N VAL A 174 -1.65 -2.05 13.10
CA VAL A 174 -1.05 -0.71 13.14
C VAL A 174 -0.46 -0.46 14.52
N ASP A 175 0.80 -0.02 14.56
CA ASP A 175 1.42 0.56 15.74
C ASP A 175 1.57 2.08 15.51
N MET A 176 0.74 2.87 16.18
CA MET A 176 0.63 4.32 16.01
C MET A 176 1.27 5.05 17.20
N PRO A 177 2.27 5.90 16.97
CA PRO A 177 2.83 6.76 18.03
C PRO A 177 1.79 7.70 18.64
N ALA A 178 1.94 7.99 19.93
CA ALA A 178 1.04 8.86 20.68
C ALA A 178 1.37 10.35 20.44
N THR A 179 1.42 10.79 19.18
CA THR A 179 1.69 12.18 18.82
C THR A 179 0.66 12.71 17.84
N ASN A 180 0.41 14.03 17.87
CA ASN A 180 -0.43 14.75 16.93
C ASN A 180 0.39 15.59 15.94
N THR A 181 1.68 15.26 15.76
CA THR A 181 2.55 15.96 14.84
C THR A 181 3.16 15.00 13.82
N ARG A 182 3.53 15.56 12.69
CA ARG A 182 4.27 14.89 11.60
C ARG A 182 5.50 15.70 11.29
N ILE A 183 6.52 15.08 10.78
CA ILE A 183 7.74 15.74 10.32
C ILE A 183 7.72 15.77 8.79
N LYS A 184 7.97 16.96 8.22
CA LYS A 184 8.29 17.12 6.79
C LYS A 184 9.79 17.34 6.66
N SER A 185 10.48 16.40 6.00
CA SER A 185 11.92 16.48 5.76
C SER A 185 12.28 15.88 4.42
N THR A 186 12.71 16.73 3.48
CA THR A 186 13.02 16.36 2.08
C THR A 186 14.51 16.07 1.87
N GLY A 187 15.33 16.23 2.91
CA GLY A 187 16.78 16.21 2.83
C GLY A 187 17.40 17.57 2.49
N PHE A 188 16.59 18.57 2.16
CA PHE A 188 17.06 19.94 1.89
C PHE A 188 16.39 20.91 2.86
N GLY A 189 17.23 21.67 3.58
CA GLY A 189 16.80 22.60 4.60
C GLY A 189 16.42 21.93 5.92
N THR A 190 15.94 22.73 6.88
CA THR A 190 15.58 22.25 8.22
C THR A 190 14.28 21.46 8.19
N PRO A 191 14.21 20.30 8.88
CA PRO A 191 12.97 19.57 9.07
C PRO A 191 11.87 20.46 9.68
N LYS A 192 10.62 20.33 9.21
CA LYS A 192 9.48 21.13 9.67
C LYS A 192 8.48 20.21 10.38
N THR A 193 8.07 20.64 11.58
CA THR A 193 6.96 20.01 12.29
C THR A 193 5.63 20.52 11.73
N LEU A 194 4.77 19.58 11.33
CA LEU A 194 3.41 19.84 10.85
C LEU A 194 2.41 19.38 11.91
N GLN A 195 1.38 20.16 12.15
CA GLN A 195 0.28 19.77 13.03
C GLN A 195 -0.62 18.73 12.36
N GLY A 196 -1.27 17.91 13.17
CA GLY A 196 -2.21 16.88 12.76
C GLY A 196 -1.60 15.48 12.79
N ARG A 197 -2.44 14.54 13.22
CA ARG A 197 -2.07 13.12 13.35
C ARG A 197 -1.81 12.50 11.99
N ASP A 198 -0.81 11.65 11.91
CA ASP A 198 -0.55 10.82 10.73
C ASP A 198 -1.49 9.59 10.69
N CYS A 199 -1.46 8.86 9.60
CA CYS A 199 -2.24 7.64 9.43
C CYS A 199 -1.50 6.62 8.56
N ALA A 200 -1.71 5.35 8.83
CA ALA A 200 -1.44 4.32 7.82
C ALA A 200 -2.57 4.34 6.77
N GLU A 201 -2.28 3.96 5.54
CA GLU A 201 -3.23 3.98 4.44
C GLU A 201 -3.15 2.72 3.61
N VAL A 202 -4.31 2.17 3.23
CA VAL A 202 -4.42 1.08 2.24
C VAL A 202 -5.41 1.50 1.18
N TYR A 203 -5.07 1.25 -0.09
CA TYR A 203 -6.02 1.41 -1.17
C TYR A 203 -5.95 0.32 -2.23
N CYS A 204 -7.09 0.10 -2.87
CA CYS A 204 -7.28 -0.64 -4.11
C CYS A 204 -8.04 0.23 -5.08
N LEU A 205 -7.39 0.68 -6.15
CA LEU A 205 -7.95 1.56 -7.15
C LEU A 205 -7.97 0.86 -8.51
N LEU A 206 -9.15 0.77 -9.10
CA LEU A 206 -9.32 0.23 -10.45
C LEU A 206 -9.37 1.38 -11.44
N GLN A 207 -8.57 1.30 -12.50
CA GLN A 207 -8.46 2.35 -13.51
C GLN A 207 -8.67 1.78 -14.90
N ARG A 208 -9.32 2.56 -15.77
CA ARG A 208 -9.25 2.37 -17.22
C ARG A 208 -8.27 3.39 -17.76
N ARG A 209 -7.05 2.90 -18.14
CA ARG A 209 -5.94 3.70 -18.66
C ARG A 209 -5.90 3.68 -20.17
N TRP A 210 -5.44 4.79 -20.78
CA TRP A 210 -5.07 4.89 -22.19
C TRP A 210 -3.89 5.85 -22.36
N GLU A 211 -3.23 5.72 -23.49
CA GLU A 211 -2.11 6.59 -23.89
C GLU A 211 -2.54 7.40 -25.11
N ASP A 212 -2.20 8.69 -25.13
CA ASP A 212 -2.41 9.53 -26.30
C ASP A 212 -1.23 9.43 -27.28
N LYS A 213 -1.35 10.08 -28.46
CA LYS A 213 -0.33 10.09 -29.53
C LYS A 213 1.01 10.68 -29.05
N ASP A 214 1.00 11.52 -28.03
CA ASP A 214 2.19 12.20 -27.50
C ASP A 214 2.87 11.37 -26.41
N GLY A 215 2.27 10.26 -26.00
CA GLY A 215 2.78 9.34 -24.98
C GLY A 215 2.39 9.73 -23.57
N ASN A 216 1.37 10.59 -23.37
CA ASN A 216 0.81 10.88 -22.07
C ASN A 216 -0.18 9.79 -21.68
N ILE A 217 -0.15 9.39 -20.40
CA ILE A 217 -1.08 8.39 -19.89
C ILE A 217 -2.17 9.05 -19.05
N TYR A 218 -3.39 8.76 -19.41
CA TYR A 218 -4.61 9.19 -18.71
C TYR A 218 -5.33 7.99 -18.14
N ALA A 219 -6.20 8.25 -17.14
CA ALA A 219 -7.07 7.24 -16.58
C ALA A 219 -8.45 7.80 -16.24
N LYS A 220 -9.47 6.95 -16.26
CA LYS A 220 -10.72 7.14 -15.52
C LYS A 220 -10.75 6.17 -14.36
N ARG A 221 -11.19 6.65 -13.18
CA ARG A 221 -11.35 5.84 -11.99
C ARG A 221 -12.62 4.98 -12.12
N VAL A 222 -12.43 3.65 -12.19
CA VAL A 222 -13.50 2.66 -12.29
C VAL A 222 -14.02 2.24 -10.92
N GLY A 223 -13.11 2.00 -9.99
CA GLY A 223 -13.44 1.54 -8.64
C GLY A 223 -12.48 2.07 -7.58
N THR A 224 -13.00 2.32 -6.38
CA THR A 224 -12.25 2.89 -5.26
C THR A 224 -12.54 2.12 -3.98
N GLY A 225 -11.53 1.45 -3.45
CA GLY A 225 -11.42 1.03 -2.05
C GLY A 225 -10.26 1.80 -1.43
N ARG A 226 -10.48 2.60 -0.38
CA ARG A 226 -9.42 3.39 0.25
C ARG A 226 -9.75 3.68 1.69
N GLU A 227 -8.84 3.32 2.60
CA GLU A 227 -9.01 3.51 4.05
C GLU A 227 -7.76 4.08 4.68
N ARG A 228 -7.95 4.80 5.79
CA ARG A 228 -6.91 5.39 6.62
C ARG A 228 -7.10 4.98 8.07
N TYR A 229 -6.01 4.57 8.70
CA TYR A 229 -5.98 4.08 10.08
C TYR A 229 -5.22 5.07 10.96
N TYR A 230 -5.92 5.65 11.94
CA TYR A 230 -5.42 6.72 12.81
C TYR A 230 -5.12 6.24 14.24
N LYS A 231 -5.27 4.95 14.52
CA LYS A 231 -5.10 4.36 15.85
C LYS A 231 -4.33 3.05 15.75
N SER A 232 -3.62 2.72 16.82
CA SER A 232 -3.07 1.37 16.99
C SER A 232 -4.19 0.33 17.03
N THR A 233 -3.90 -0.85 16.46
CA THR A 233 -4.79 -2.01 16.48
C THR A 233 -4.02 -3.24 16.95
N GLY A 234 -4.72 -4.27 17.44
CA GLY A 234 -4.20 -5.63 17.36
C GLY A 234 -4.20 -6.12 15.92
N TRP A 235 -3.87 -7.41 15.72
CA TRP A 235 -4.10 -8.03 14.42
C TRP A 235 -5.59 -8.11 14.10
N ILE A 236 -5.96 -7.59 12.94
CA ILE A 236 -7.27 -7.73 12.31
C ILE A 236 -7.09 -8.62 11.11
N ASN A 237 -7.70 -9.80 11.15
CA ASN A 237 -7.58 -10.81 10.09
C ASN A 237 -8.79 -10.76 9.17
N GLY A 238 -8.56 -10.94 7.87
CA GLY A 238 -9.61 -10.99 6.86
C GLY A 238 -10.39 -9.68 6.73
N HIS A 239 -9.75 -8.52 6.96
CA HIS A 239 -10.40 -7.22 6.77
C HIS A 239 -10.80 -7.02 5.30
N GLU A 240 -12.06 -6.63 5.09
CA GLU A 240 -12.62 -6.39 3.75
C GLU A 240 -12.66 -4.90 3.44
N LEU A 241 -11.67 -4.41 2.69
CA LEU A 241 -11.71 -3.06 2.11
C LEU A 241 -12.63 -3.06 0.90
N ARG A 242 -13.86 -2.59 1.07
CA ARG A 242 -14.88 -2.57 0.02
C ARG A 242 -14.49 -1.68 -1.15
N ILE A 243 -14.72 -2.16 -2.39
CA ILE A 243 -14.48 -1.40 -3.60
C ILE A 243 -15.81 -0.84 -4.12
N HIS A 244 -15.90 0.47 -4.21
CA HIS A 244 -17.05 1.20 -4.70
C HIS A 244 -16.83 1.61 -6.15
N TYR A 245 -17.77 1.30 -7.03
CA TYR A 245 -17.67 1.52 -8.46
C TYR A 245 -18.35 2.82 -8.91
N GLY A 246 -17.77 3.48 -9.93
CA GLY A 246 -18.25 4.74 -10.46
C GLY A 246 -17.87 5.95 -9.59
N ASP A 247 -18.58 7.05 -9.80
CA ASP A 247 -18.38 8.28 -9.01
C ASP A 247 -18.92 8.13 -7.59
N ILE A 248 -18.03 8.30 -6.62
CA ILE A 248 -18.35 8.20 -5.19
C ILE A 248 -18.45 9.56 -4.48
N THR A 249 -18.27 10.66 -5.17
CA THR A 249 -18.16 12.00 -4.56
C THR A 249 -19.40 12.43 -3.80
N SER A 250 -20.59 11.96 -4.21
CA SER A 250 -21.86 12.22 -3.55
C SER A 250 -22.21 11.23 -2.42
N LYS A 251 -21.37 10.23 -2.16
CA LYS A 251 -21.67 9.19 -1.17
C LYS A 251 -21.35 9.66 0.26
N PRO A 252 -22.15 9.29 1.27
CA PRO A 252 -21.95 9.75 2.66
C PRO A 252 -20.57 9.36 3.26
N PHE A 253 -19.97 8.26 2.81
CA PHE A 253 -18.66 7.79 3.25
C PHE A 253 -17.48 8.51 2.57
N TYR A 254 -17.72 9.26 1.50
CA TYR A 254 -16.67 9.92 0.74
C TYR A 254 -15.86 10.90 1.60
N LYS A 255 -14.55 10.87 1.42
CA LYS A 255 -13.61 11.82 2.01
C LYS A 255 -12.75 12.41 0.90
N SER A 256 -12.35 13.67 1.03
CA SER A 256 -11.56 14.38 0.00
C SER A 256 -10.27 13.65 -0.42
N TRP A 257 -9.66 12.89 0.48
CA TRP A 257 -8.48 12.08 0.19
C TRP A 257 -8.78 10.82 -0.65
N MET A 258 -10.06 10.43 -0.83
CA MET A 258 -10.48 9.35 -1.74
C MET A 258 -10.58 9.82 -3.20
N GLY A 259 -10.43 11.11 -3.45
CA GLY A 259 -10.55 11.72 -4.77
C GLY A 259 -9.54 11.23 -5.80
N LEU A 260 -9.65 11.76 -7.00
CA LEU A 260 -8.81 11.41 -8.14
C LEU A 260 -7.34 11.77 -7.89
N LEU A 261 -6.43 10.98 -8.44
CA LEU A 261 -4.98 11.17 -8.35
C LEU A 261 -4.51 11.97 -9.58
N THR A 262 -4.26 13.26 -9.39
CA THR A 262 -3.86 14.21 -10.43
C THR A 262 -2.68 15.06 -9.98
N GLY A 263 -1.96 15.67 -10.92
CA GLY A 263 -0.83 16.56 -10.62
C GLY A 263 0.24 15.86 -9.78
N ASP A 264 0.66 16.47 -8.69
CA ASP A 264 1.72 15.94 -7.81
C ASP A 264 1.34 14.60 -7.12
N LYS A 265 0.05 14.24 -7.15
CA LYS A 265 -0.44 12.96 -6.60
C LYS A 265 -0.55 11.86 -7.66
N ALA A 266 -0.34 12.19 -8.93
CA ALA A 266 -0.45 11.23 -10.01
C ALA A 266 0.59 10.11 -9.85
N PRO A 267 0.20 8.83 -9.87
CA PRO A 267 1.14 7.73 -9.97
C PRO A 267 1.84 7.75 -11.32
N TYR A 268 2.97 7.07 -11.43
CA TYR A 268 3.70 6.96 -12.69
C TYR A 268 3.54 5.57 -13.30
N ALA A 269 3.63 5.52 -14.63
CA ALA A 269 3.74 4.28 -15.39
C ALA A 269 4.64 4.50 -16.61
N LYS A 270 5.16 3.41 -17.18
CA LYS A 270 5.85 3.48 -18.47
C LYS A 270 4.84 3.60 -19.60
N ASN A 271 5.09 4.54 -20.50
CA ASN A 271 4.36 4.63 -21.75
C ASN A 271 4.92 3.65 -22.80
N SER A 272 4.28 3.58 -23.97
CA SER A 272 4.70 2.71 -25.08
C SER A 272 6.13 2.94 -25.56
N ARG A 273 6.70 4.14 -25.28
CA ARG A 273 8.09 4.51 -25.59
C ARG A 273 9.07 4.16 -24.46
N GLY A 274 8.62 3.47 -23.40
CA GLY A 274 9.43 3.09 -22.24
C GLY A 274 9.76 4.25 -21.28
N LYS A 275 9.17 5.43 -21.46
CA LYS A 275 9.37 6.60 -20.61
C LYS A 275 8.40 6.58 -19.42
N MET A 276 8.90 6.85 -18.21
CA MET A 276 8.08 7.07 -17.04
C MET A 276 7.33 8.41 -17.13
N VAL A 277 6.01 8.36 -17.13
CA VAL A 277 5.12 9.51 -17.20
C VAL A 277 4.05 9.43 -16.12
N PRO A 278 3.50 10.57 -15.64
CA PRO A 278 2.40 10.55 -14.70
C PRO A 278 1.14 9.96 -15.36
N VAL A 279 0.38 9.18 -14.59
CA VAL A 279 -0.96 8.69 -14.95
C VAL A 279 -1.98 9.64 -14.35
N ASN A 280 -2.51 10.55 -15.17
CA ASN A 280 -3.46 11.55 -14.70
C ASN A 280 -4.90 11.01 -14.75
N GLU A 281 -5.57 10.96 -13.60
CA GLU A 281 -6.99 10.64 -13.56
C GLU A 281 -7.81 11.86 -13.96
N VAL A 282 -8.53 11.75 -15.07
CA VAL A 282 -9.30 12.85 -15.66
C VAL A 282 -10.81 12.77 -15.37
N GLY A 283 -11.22 11.82 -14.55
CA GLY A 283 -12.63 11.67 -14.16
C GLY A 283 -12.94 10.29 -13.60
N TRP A 284 -14.17 10.12 -13.22
CA TRP A 284 -14.78 8.85 -12.84
C TRP A 284 -15.34 8.15 -14.07
N ASP A 285 -15.28 6.83 -14.09
CA ASP A 285 -15.89 6.03 -15.16
C ASP A 285 -17.29 5.55 -14.77
N ALA A 286 -18.01 4.99 -15.73
CA ALA A 286 -19.29 4.37 -15.47
C ALA A 286 -19.13 3.22 -14.44
N PRO A 287 -20.13 3.00 -13.56
CA PRO A 287 -20.04 1.98 -12.52
C PRO A 287 -19.93 0.54 -13.06
N ASN A 288 -20.31 0.32 -14.33
CA ASN A 288 -20.18 -0.97 -15.03
C ASN A 288 -18.94 -1.07 -15.94
N ALA A 289 -18.09 -0.04 -16.00
CA ALA A 289 -16.89 -0.05 -16.84
C ALA A 289 -15.93 -1.18 -16.45
N THR A 290 -15.25 -1.73 -17.45
CA THR A 290 -14.17 -2.72 -17.24
C THR A 290 -12.85 -1.99 -17.00
N PRO A 291 -12.14 -2.25 -15.91
CA PRO A 291 -10.81 -1.68 -15.70
C PRO A 291 -9.79 -2.30 -16.66
N THR A 292 -8.69 -1.61 -16.88
CA THR A 292 -7.51 -2.12 -17.57
C THR A 292 -6.34 -2.35 -16.61
N HIS A 293 -6.37 -1.68 -15.45
CA HIS A 293 -5.31 -1.73 -14.44
C HIS A 293 -5.90 -1.73 -13.02
N VAL A 294 -5.17 -2.34 -12.10
CA VAL A 294 -5.40 -2.23 -10.67
C VAL A 294 -4.14 -1.68 -9.99
N MET A 295 -4.36 -0.78 -9.04
CA MET A 295 -3.36 -0.30 -8.11
C MET A 295 -3.75 -0.74 -6.71
N VAL A 296 -2.89 -1.52 -6.05
CA VAL A 296 -2.97 -1.79 -4.61
C VAL A 296 -1.75 -1.17 -3.97
N MET A 297 -1.96 -0.43 -2.89
CA MET A 297 -0.89 0.14 -2.08
C MET A 297 -1.23 -0.01 -0.61
N ALA A 298 -0.23 -0.37 0.19
CA ALA A 298 -0.26 -0.24 1.64
C ALA A 298 0.95 0.60 2.08
N SER A 299 0.72 1.57 2.96
CA SER A 299 1.76 2.51 3.44
C SER A 299 1.58 2.80 4.92
N CYS A 300 2.70 2.93 5.63
CA CYS A 300 2.70 3.41 7.01
C CYS A 300 2.54 4.93 7.13
N ALA A 301 2.14 5.63 6.07
CA ALA A 301 1.88 7.06 6.10
C ALA A 301 0.80 7.45 5.08
N SER A 302 0.33 8.70 5.15
CA SER A 302 -0.78 9.24 4.34
C SER A 302 -0.44 9.44 2.85
N GLY A 303 0.69 8.93 2.35
CA GLY A 303 1.09 9.01 0.95
C GLY A 303 1.60 10.39 0.50
N VAL A 304 1.82 11.33 1.43
CA VAL A 304 2.50 12.60 1.12
C VAL A 304 4.01 12.37 1.21
N PRO A 305 4.78 12.56 0.13
CA PRO A 305 6.22 12.30 0.15
C PRO A 305 6.93 13.12 1.22
N PHE A 306 7.88 12.49 1.91
CA PHE A 306 8.73 13.13 2.92
C PHE A 306 7.98 13.72 4.12
N VAL A 307 6.73 13.29 4.36
CA VAL A 307 5.93 13.70 5.53
C VAL A 307 5.48 12.47 6.28
N GLY A 308 5.91 12.31 7.52
CA GLY A 308 5.56 11.14 8.33
C GLY A 308 5.73 11.37 9.82
N THR A 309 5.29 10.39 10.59
CA THR A 309 5.54 10.31 12.03
C THR A 309 6.47 9.14 12.29
N GLU A 310 7.66 9.44 12.81
CA GLU A 310 8.65 8.42 13.11
C GLU A 310 8.09 7.35 14.06
N GLY A 311 8.35 6.08 13.74
CA GLY A 311 7.85 4.93 14.48
C GLY A 311 6.45 4.46 14.08
N LEU A 312 5.69 5.21 13.27
CA LEU A 312 4.44 4.70 12.71
C LEU A 312 4.74 3.46 11.87
N THR A 313 4.08 2.35 12.23
CA THR A 313 4.33 1.05 11.59
C THR A 313 3.01 0.42 11.16
N LEU A 314 2.96 -0.09 9.93
CA LEU A 314 1.89 -0.93 9.40
C LEU A 314 2.45 -2.32 9.13
N TYR A 315 1.79 -3.34 9.69
CA TYR A 315 2.00 -4.74 9.34
C TYR A 315 0.87 -5.18 8.41
N PHE A 316 1.21 -5.99 7.39
CA PHE A 316 0.29 -6.32 6.32
C PHE A 316 0.53 -7.74 5.81
N ASP A 317 -0.57 -8.50 5.58
CA ASP A 317 -0.47 -9.92 5.24
C ASP A 317 -1.71 -10.44 4.50
N ASN A 318 -1.59 -11.63 3.89
CA ASN A 318 -2.68 -12.42 3.33
C ASN A 318 -3.59 -11.67 2.33
N VAL A 319 -3.00 -11.00 1.35
CA VAL A 319 -3.72 -10.12 0.43
C VAL A 319 -4.39 -10.91 -0.69
N ALA A 320 -5.69 -10.68 -0.86
CA ALA A 320 -6.51 -11.30 -1.90
C ALA A 320 -7.57 -10.33 -2.45
N PHE A 321 -8.03 -10.57 -3.68
CA PHE A 321 -9.24 -9.98 -4.21
C PHE A 321 -10.45 -10.81 -3.80
N GLY A 322 -11.52 -10.18 -3.32
CA GLY A 322 -12.82 -10.80 -2.99
C GLY A 322 -13.84 -10.56 -4.10
N PHE A 323 -14.58 -11.61 -4.48
CA PHE A 323 -15.62 -11.60 -5.52
C PHE A 323 -16.94 -12.12 -4.99
#